data_9580552f11772e8b45446f9caca9f36a
#
_entry.id   9580552f11772e8b45446f9caca9f36a
#
_cell.length_a   1.000
_cell.length_b   1.000
_cell.length_c   1.000
_cell.angle_alpha   90.00
_cell.angle_beta   90.00
_cell.angle_gamma   90.00
#
_symmetry.space_group_name_H-M   'P 1'
#
loop_
_entity.id
_entity.type
_entity.pdbx_description
1 polymer ?
#
loop_
_entity_poly.entity_id
_entity_poly.type
_entity_poly.pdbx_seq_one_letter_code
_entity_poly.pdbx_strand_id
1 'polypeptide(L)'
;MDCISQPDLVTAVAEAGVNHSIRIAERAAELGAELVFSGDDVADNRSTLVSPHMWEQLFAPHFRRLVNAFHSLGLYHLKHSDGNIMPIMDSLVDAGIDAIDPIDPMGNMDLATVKQQYGDRLAIKGNVGCVDVLVNGPQQAVIDAVKDCIRIAGPGGGYICSSSNSIHGGVRPELYTAMVEAIYTYGVYPLDMDRLATSCVD
;
A
#
# COMPACT_ATOMS: atom_id res chain seq x y z
N MET A 1 -6.16 -5.15 23.81
CA MET A 1 -6.07 -5.51 25.25
C MET A 1 -5.03 -6.59 25.46
N ASP A 2 -5.03 -7.66 24.68
CA ASP A 2 -4.14 -8.82 24.87
C ASP A 2 -2.64 -8.49 24.71
N CYS A 3 -2.28 -7.55 23.86
CA CYS A 3 -0.89 -7.06 23.76
C CYS A 3 -0.30 -6.56 25.09
N ILE A 4 -1.15 -6.14 26.03
CA ILE A 4 -0.72 -5.68 27.36
C ILE A 4 -0.85 -6.81 28.38
N SER A 5 -1.98 -7.53 28.37
CA SER A 5 -2.32 -8.51 29.41
C SER A 5 -1.72 -9.91 29.16
N GLN A 6 -1.48 -10.26 27.88
CA GLN A 6 -1.03 -11.60 27.45
C GLN A 6 -0.01 -11.49 26.28
N PRO A 7 1.11 -10.76 26.42
CA PRO A 7 2.07 -10.55 25.33
C PRO A 7 2.64 -11.87 24.77
N ASP A 8 2.85 -12.87 25.63
CA ASP A 8 3.35 -14.17 25.21
C ASP A 8 2.37 -14.90 24.28
N LEU A 9 1.07 -14.80 24.56
CA LEU A 9 0.03 -15.35 23.67
C LEU A 9 0.02 -14.64 22.32
N VAL A 10 0.12 -13.31 22.31
CA VAL A 10 0.16 -12.52 21.08
C VAL A 10 1.38 -12.91 20.25
N THR A 11 2.54 -13.04 20.87
CA THR A 11 3.78 -13.49 20.23
C THR A 11 3.62 -14.89 19.62
N ALA A 12 3.04 -15.83 20.36
CA ALA A 12 2.80 -17.20 19.87
C ALA A 12 1.85 -17.23 18.67
N VAL A 13 0.80 -16.40 18.68
CA VAL A 13 -0.14 -16.26 17.55
C VAL A 13 0.56 -15.64 16.34
N ALA A 14 1.35 -14.57 16.52
CA ALA A 14 2.12 -13.94 15.45
C ALA A 14 3.11 -14.95 14.82
N GLU A 15 3.81 -15.73 15.65
CA GLU A 15 4.72 -16.76 15.17
C GLU A 15 4.01 -17.85 14.37
N ALA A 16 2.87 -18.31 14.84
CA ALA A 16 2.06 -19.32 14.13
C ALA A 16 1.57 -18.77 12.76
N GLY A 17 1.14 -17.51 12.72
CA GLY A 17 0.74 -16.81 11.49
C GLY A 17 1.88 -16.71 10.49
N VAL A 18 3.06 -16.26 10.94
CA VAL A 18 4.25 -16.18 10.09
C VAL A 18 4.67 -17.56 9.55
N ASN A 19 4.67 -18.59 10.40
CA ASN A 19 4.99 -19.96 9.97
C ASN A 19 3.99 -20.47 8.91
N HIS A 20 2.71 -20.13 9.04
CA HIS A 20 1.69 -20.46 8.04
C HIS A 20 1.92 -19.72 6.73
N SER A 21 2.16 -18.41 6.78
CA SER A 21 2.40 -17.56 5.60
C SER A 21 3.65 -17.99 4.83
N ILE A 22 4.72 -18.39 5.53
CA ILE A 22 5.95 -18.90 4.90
C ILE A 22 5.64 -20.18 4.09
N ARG A 23 4.89 -21.13 4.65
CA ARG A 23 4.51 -22.36 3.93
C ARG A 23 3.65 -22.10 2.69
N ILE A 24 2.78 -21.08 2.75
CA ILE A 24 2.01 -20.65 1.56
C ILE A 24 2.95 -20.07 0.50
N ALA A 25 3.89 -19.23 0.92
CA ALA A 25 4.86 -18.59 0.03
C ALA A 25 5.80 -19.62 -0.63
N GLU A 26 6.27 -20.64 0.11
CA GLU A 26 7.03 -21.76 -0.44
C GLU A 26 6.28 -22.43 -1.59
N ARG A 27 4.99 -22.73 -1.35
CA ARG A 27 4.15 -23.32 -2.40
C ARG A 27 3.87 -22.38 -3.58
N ALA A 28 3.72 -21.09 -3.31
CA ALA A 28 3.54 -20.09 -4.37
C ALA A 28 4.80 -19.97 -5.25
N ALA A 29 5.99 -19.95 -4.63
CA ALA A 29 7.27 -19.91 -5.35
C ALA A 29 7.46 -21.16 -6.24
N GLU A 30 7.16 -22.36 -5.73
CA GLU A 30 7.20 -23.60 -6.53
C GLU A 30 6.26 -23.54 -7.77
N LEU A 31 5.19 -22.80 -7.69
CA LEU A 31 4.22 -22.59 -8.79
C LEU A 31 4.59 -21.43 -9.70
N GLY A 32 5.72 -20.77 -9.48
CA GLY A 32 6.24 -19.70 -10.31
C GLY A 32 5.73 -18.30 -9.95
N ALA A 33 5.23 -18.09 -8.73
CA ALA A 33 4.96 -16.74 -8.25
C ALA A 33 6.27 -15.94 -8.13
N GLU A 34 6.20 -14.66 -8.42
CA GLU A 34 7.32 -13.71 -8.29
C GLU A 34 7.08 -12.69 -7.19
N LEU A 35 5.82 -12.53 -6.74
CA LEU A 35 5.39 -11.57 -5.75
C LEU A 35 4.37 -12.19 -4.81
N VAL A 36 4.48 -11.85 -3.54
CA VAL A 36 3.46 -12.12 -2.51
C VAL A 36 2.86 -10.81 -2.01
N PHE A 37 1.54 -10.83 -1.87
CA PHE A 37 0.76 -9.73 -1.30
C PHE A 37 0.31 -10.15 0.10
N SER A 38 0.65 -9.37 1.12
CA SER A 38 0.13 -9.58 2.48
C SER A 38 -0.79 -8.45 2.89
N GLY A 39 -2.02 -8.79 3.27
CA GLY A 39 -3.04 -7.84 3.69
C GLY A 39 -3.47 -8.12 5.12
N ASP A 40 -3.06 -7.25 6.03
CA ASP A 40 -3.52 -7.18 7.41
C ASP A 40 -3.43 -5.71 7.85
N ASP A 41 -4.56 -5.13 8.24
CA ASP A 41 -4.60 -3.74 8.64
C ASP A 41 -4.02 -3.58 10.05
N VAL A 42 -2.97 -2.78 10.14
CA VAL A 42 -2.26 -2.50 11.40
C VAL A 42 -2.55 -1.09 11.92
N ALA A 43 -3.43 -0.37 11.24
CA ALA A 43 -3.82 1.01 11.55
C ALA A 43 -5.32 1.25 11.35
N ASP A 44 -5.81 2.33 11.93
CA ASP A 44 -7.09 2.97 11.59
C ASP A 44 -6.81 4.35 10.94
N ASN A 45 -7.86 5.11 10.64
CA ASN A 45 -7.73 6.43 10.00
C ASN A 45 -6.95 7.46 10.85
N ARG A 46 -6.66 7.19 12.09
CA ARG A 46 -5.96 8.11 13.01
C ARG A 46 -4.53 7.72 13.27
N SER A 47 -4.26 6.43 13.47
CA SER A 47 -2.94 5.94 13.84
C SER A 47 -2.90 4.40 13.80
N THR A 48 -1.74 3.83 14.11
CA THR A 48 -1.56 2.39 14.29
C THR A 48 -2.40 1.85 15.46
N LEU A 49 -2.91 0.60 15.32
CA LEU A 49 -3.74 -0.08 16.34
C LEU A 49 -2.99 -0.35 17.65
N VAL A 50 -1.67 -0.41 17.58
CA VAL A 50 -0.77 -0.50 18.72
C VAL A 50 0.25 0.63 18.64
N SER A 51 0.84 1.05 19.77
CA SER A 51 1.88 2.06 19.73
C SER A 51 3.09 1.59 18.91
N PRO A 52 3.89 2.50 18.30
CA PRO A 52 5.12 2.13 17.60
C PRO A 52 6.08 1.31 18.48
N HIS A 53 6.16 1.64 19.75
CA HIS A 53 6.97 0.86 20.71
C HIS A 53 6.48 -0.58 20.87
N MET A 54 5.16 -0.77 20.98
CA MET A 54 4.58 -2.10 21.09
C MET A 54 4.69 -2.88 19.77
N TRP A 55 4.59 -2.18 18.63
CA TRP A 55 4.87 -2.76 17.31
C TRP A 55 6.29 -3.34 17.26
N GLU A 56 7.30 -2.54 17.64
CA GLU A 56 8.70 -2.98 17.63
C GLU A 56 8.97 -4.17 18.56
N GLN A 57 8.26 -4.26 19.69
CA GLN A 57 8.45 -5.34 20.63
C GLN A 57 7.76 -6.65 20.23
N LEU A 58 6.52 -6.58 19.75
CA LEU A 58 5.66 -7.76 19.60
C LEU A 58 5.50 -8.22 18.15
N PHE A 59 5.57 -7.32 17.17
CA PHE A 59 5.24 -7.63 15.78
C PHE A 59 6.41 -7.50 14.81
N ALA A 60 7.20 -6.46 14.91
CA ALA A 60 8.30 -6.19 13.98
C ALA A 60 9.32 -7.33 13.87
N PRO A 61 9.72 -8.07 14.93
CA PRO A 61 10.62 -9.22 14.80
C PRO A 61 10.02 -10.33 13.92
N HIS A 62 8.74 -10.61 14.08
CA HIS A 62 8.02 -11.62 13.30
C HIS A 62 7.83 -11.15 11.85
N PHE A 63 7.52 -9.88 11.66
CA PHE A 63 7.37 -9.29 10.34
C PHE A 63 8.70 -9.30 9.56
N ARG A 64 9.81 -8.90 10.17
CA ARG A 64 11.15 -8.99 9.55
C ARG A 64 11.49 -10.43 9.15
N ARG A 65 11.17 -11.42 9.99
CA ARG A 65 11.34 -12.83 9.68
C ARG A 65 10.52 -13.26 8.47
N LEU A 66 9.27 -12.78 8.36
CA LEU A 66 8.39 -13.05 7.23
C LEU A 66 8.98 -12.50 5.92
N VAL A 67 9.37 -11.22 5.90
CA VAL A 67 9.96 -10.56 4.73
C VAL A 67 11.24 -11.29 4.29
N ASN A 68 12.14 -11.59 5.23
CA ASN A 68 13.37 -12.32 4.93
C ASN A 68 13.08 -13.72 4.34
N ALA A 69 12.06 -14.41 4.81
CA ALA A 69 11.66 -15.70 4.25
C ALA A 69 11.15 -15.55 2.80
N PHE A 70 10.34 -14.55 2.51
CA PHE A 70 9.89 -14.28 1.14
C PHE A 70 11.05 -13.98 0.20
N HIS A 71 11.99 -13.13 0.61
CA HIS A 71 13.19 -12.84 -0.17
C HIS A 71 14.08 -14.08 -0.38
N SER A 72 14.22 -14.96 0.63
CA SER A 72 14.98 -16.20 0.47
C SER A 72 14.37 -17.18 -0.54
N LEU A 73 13.07 -17.03 -0.83
CA LEU A 73 12.35 -17.78 -1.86
C LEU A 73 12.36 -17.06 -3.23
N GLY A 74 13.02 -15.90 -3.33
CA GLY A 74 13.06 -15.09 -4.55
C GLY A 74 11.77 -14.31 -4.81
N LEU A 75 10.92 -14.11 -3.80
CA LEU A 75 9.63 -13.42 -3.92
C LEU A 75 9.77 -11.96 -3.49
N TYR A 76 9.21 -11.04 -4.29
CA TYR A 76 8.95 -9.66 -3.85
C TYR A 76 7.79 -9.62 -2.86
N HIS A 77 7.84 -8.69 -1.92
CA HIS A 77 6.79 -8.51 -0.92
C HIS A 77 6.09 -7.15 -1.07
N LEU A 78 4.82 -7.18 -1.41
CA LEU A 78 3.92 -6.04 -1.36
C LEU A 78 3.09 -6.11 -0.07
N LYS A 79 3.32 -5.16 0.85
CA LYS A 79 2.57 -5.03 2.10
C LYS A 79 1.37 -4.12 1.91
N HIS A 80 0.19 -4.61 2.25
CA HIS A 80 -1.03 -3.80 2.33
C HIS A 80 -1.39 -3.50 3.79
N SER A 81 -1.79 -2.27 4.04
CA SER A 81 -2.52 -1.86 5.24
C SER A 81 -3.27 -0.57 4.96
N ASP A 82 -4.56 -0.57 5.18
CA ASP A 82 -5.33 0.66 5.26
C ASP A 82 -4.95 1.47 6.50
N GLY A 83 -5.38 2.73 6.52
CA GLY A 83 -5.22 3.65 7.65
C GLY A 83 -3.86 4.34 7.73
N ASN A 84 -3.63 5.01 8.86
CA ASN A 84 -2.43 5.79 9.10
C ASN A 84 -1.28 4.95 9.64
N ILE A 85 -0.44 4.44 8.75
CA ILE A 85 0.74 3.63 9.08
C ILE A 85 2.03 4.46 9.22
N MET A 86 1.99 5.80 9.02
CA MET A 86 3.19 6.65 9.12
C MET A 86 4.01 6.42 10.40
N PRO A 87 3.39 6.19 11.59
CA PRO A 87 4.17 5.97 12.82
C PRO A 87 5.08 4.73 12.82
N ILE A 88 4.85 3.79 11.89
CA ILE A 88 5.66 2.55 11.77
C ILE A 88 6.28 2.38 10.37
N MET A 89 6.17 3.37 9.49
CA MET A 89 6.69 3.28 8.13
C MET A 89 8.18 2.95 8.08
N ASP A 90 9.01 3.59 8.91
CA ASP A 90 10.43 3.27 8.99
C ASP A 90 10.66 1.79 9.33
N SER A 91 9.91 1.25 10.28
CA SER A 91 9.99 -0.16 10.67
C SER A 91 9.61 -1.12 9.54
N LEU A 92 8.57 -0.78 8.76
CA LEU A 92 8.14 -1.58 7.60
C LEU A 92 9.21 -1.55 6.50
N VAL A 93 9.73 -0.37 6.19
CA VAL A 93 10.77 -0.17 5.17
C VAL A 93 12.09 -0.83 5.58
N ASP A 94 12.48 -0.72 6.85
CA ASP A 94 13.69 -1.35 7.40
C ASP A 94 13.55 -2.88 7.53
N ALA A 95 12.32 -3.40 7.56
CA ALA A 95 12.08 -4.84 7.42
C ALA A 95 12.36 -5.34 6.00
N GLY A 96 12.42 -4.45 5.00
CA GLY A 96 12.79 -4.75 3.63
C GLY A 96 11.60 -5.04 2.72
N ILE A 97 10.41 -4.50 2.98
CA ILE A 97 9.30 -4.64 2.02
C ILE A 97 9.68 -4.01 0.66
N ASP A 98 9.24 -4.62 -0.43
CA ASP A 98 9.52 -4.11 -1.79
C ASP A 98 8.49 -3.11 -2.28
N ALA A 99 7.26 -3.21 -1.78
CA ALA A 99 6.18 -2.28 -2.11
C ALA A 99 5.21 -2.10 -0.95
N ILE A 100 4.55 -0.94 -0.93
CA ILE A 100 3.51 -0.57 0.03
C ILE A 100 2.22 -0.16 -0.69
N ASP A 101 1.06 -0.54 -0.14
CA ASP A 101 -0.29 -0.30 -0.64
C ASP A 101 -1.23 -0.02 0.54
N PRO A 102 -2.18 0.93 0.44
CA PRO A 102 -2.47 1.78 -0.71
C PRO A 102 -1.99 3.24 -0.56
N ILE A 103 -1.31 3.61 0.51
CA ILE A 103 -1.12 5.00 0.97
C ILE A 103 -2.47 5.67 1.16
N ASP A 104 -3.20 5.21 2.16
CA ASP A 104 -4.62 5.48 2.33
C ASP A 104 -4.91 6.97 2.57
N PRO A 105 -5.60 7.68 1.64
CA PRO A 105 -5.95 9.08 1.85
C PRO A 105 -6.93 9.28 3.02
N MET A 106 -7.77 8.30 3.34
CA MET A 106 -8.65 8.34 4.52
C MET A 106 -7.88 8.23 5.83
N GLY A 107 -6.72 7.60 5.81
CA GLY A 107 -5.76 7.56 6.92
C GLY A 107 -4.88 8.82 7.02
N ASN A 108 -5.17 9.88 6.27
CA ASN A 108 -4.32 11.07 6.17
C ASN A 108 -2.89 10.75 5.72
N MET A 109 -2.71 9.71 4.92
CA MET A 109 -1.45 9.38 4.30
C MET A 109 -1.26 10.26 3.05
N ASP A 110 -0.25 11.13 3.09
CA ASP A 110 0.06 12.00 1.96
C ASP A 110 1.02 11.31 0.98
N LEU A 111 0.56 11.10 -0.26
CA LEU A 111 1.32 10.42 -1.31
C LEU A 111 2.65 11.12 -1.62
N ALA A 112 2.66 12.46 -1.62
CA ALA A 112 3.87 13.22 -1.90
C ALA A 112 4.92 13.03 -0.81
N THR A 113 4.50 13.09 0.45
CA THR A 113 5.37 12.84 1.61
C THR A 113 5.95 11.43 1.57
N VAL A 114 5.12 10.42 1.33
CA VAL A 114 5.58 9.02 1.26
C VAL A 114 6.55 8.83 0.09
N LYS A 115 6.22 9.38 -1.08
CA LYS A 115 7.11 9.31 -2.26
C LYS A 115 8.45 9.99 -1.99
N GLN A 116 8.46 11.15 -1.35
CA GLN A 116 9.69 11.88 -1.03
C GLN A 116 10.55 11.14 -0.02
N GLN A 117 9.95 10.52 1.00
CA GLN A 117 10.70 9.91 2.09
C GLN A 117 11.17 8.48 1.79
N TYR A 118 10.39 7.74 0.99
CA TYR A 118 10.61 6.30 0.84
C TYR A 118 10.66 5.81 -0.62
N GLY A 119 10.34 6.67 -1.59
CA GLY A 119 10.20 6.27 -2.99
C GLY A 119 11.50 5.87 -3.70
N ASP A 120 12.65 6.03 -3.08
CA ASP A 120 13.96 5.51 -3.50
C ASP A 120 14.26 4.11 -2.95
N ARG A 121 13.49 3.67 -1.94
CA ARG A 121 13.69 2.40 -1.22
C ARG A 121 12.63 1.35 -1.53
N LEU A 122 11.41 1.75 -1.90
CA LEU A 122 10.31 0.83 -2.18
C LEU A 122 9.38 1.37 -3.29
N ALA A 123 8.64 0.47 -3.93
CA ALA A 123 7.56 0.86 -4.82
C ALA A 123 6.32 1.26 -4.01
N ILE A 124 5.58 2.24 -4.53
CA ILE A 124 4.35 2.75 -3.92
C ILE A 124 3.17 2.40 -4.82
N LYS A 125 2.12 1.80 -4.26
CA LYS A 125 0.88 1.50 -4.96
C LYS A 125 -0.27 2.29 -4.35
N GLY A 126 -1.21 2.74 -5.16
CA GLY A 126 -2.38 3.52 -4.75
C GLY A 126 -2.46 4.80 -5.60
N ASN A 127 -3.14 5.87 -5.19
CA ASN A 127 -4.06 5.98 -4.07
C ASN A 127 -5.32 6.75 -4.50
N VAL A 128 -5.83 6.44 -5.72
CA VAL A 128 -7.08 7.07 -6.21
C VAL A 128 -8.22 6.75 -5.25
N GLY A 129 -8.84 7.79 -4.68
CA GLY A 129 -9.85 7.66 -3.62
C GLY A 129 -11.00 6.73 -3.99
N CYS A 130 -11.11 5.60 -3.27
CA CYS A 130 -12.12 4.58 -3.56
C CYS A 130 -13.52 5.01 -3.07
N VAL A 131 -13.59 5.64 -1.91
CA VAL A 131 -14.88 5.97 -1.26
C VAL A 131 -15.45 7.30 -1.77
N ASP A 132 -14.63 8.30 -1.94
CA ASP A 132 -15.03 9.65 -2.35
C ASP A 132 -15.08 9.80 -3.87
N VAL A 133 -14.01 9.46 -4.56
CA VAL A 133 -13.86 9.70 -6.00
C VAL A 133 -14.56 8.62 -6.84
N LEU A 134 -14.29 7.34 -6.57
CA LEU A 134 -14.82 6.22 -7.38
C LEU A 134 -16.27 5.86 -7.06
N VAL A 135 -16.80 6.27 -5.91
CA VAL A 135 -18.22 6.07 -5.54
C VAL A 135 -19.05 7.29 -5.93
N ASN A 136 -18.62 8.48 -5.53
CA ASN A 136 -19.45 9.69 -5.54
C ASN A 136 -19.01 10.75 -6.56
N GLY A 137 -17.79 10.64 -7.09
CA GLY A 137 -17.23 11.67 -7.96
C GLY A 137 -17.90 11.72 -9.35
N PRO A 138 -17.83 12.89 -10.04
CA PRO A 138 -18.00 12.91 -11.48
C PRO A 138 -16.79 12.25 -12.15
N GLN A 139 -16.97 11.79 -13.40
CA GLN A 139 -15.88 11.14 -14.17
C GLN A 139 -14.62 12.01 -14.27
N GLN A 140 -14.78 13.34 -14.42
CA GLN A 140 -13.64 14.25 -14.48
C GLN A 140 -12.81 14.24 -13.20
N ALA A 141 -13.43 14.17 -12.03
CA ALA A 141 -12.70 14.09 -10.76
C ALA A 141 -11.85 12.79 -10.65
N VAL A 142 -12.32 11.70 -11.25
CA VAL A 142 -11.53 10.46 -11.33
C VAL A 142 -10.29 10.65 -12.21
N ILE A 143 -10.47 11.28 -13.38
CA ILE A 143 -9.36 11.58 -14.31
C ILE A 143 -8.34 12.50 -13.65
N ASP A 144 -8.79 13.53 -12.96
CA ASP A 144 -7.94 14.50 -12.26
C ASP A 144 -7.18 13.83 -11.11
N ALA A 145 -7.84 12.98 -10.32
CA ALA A 145 -7.19 12.22 -9.25
C ALA A 145 -6.10 11.28 -9.79
N VAL A 146 -6.35 10.59 -10.92
CA VAL A 146 -5.34 9.77 -11.58
C VAL A 146 -4.15 10.60 -12.05
N LYS A 147 -4.40 11.75 -12.70
CA LYS A 147 -3.35 12.67 -13.14
C LYS A 147 -2.50 13.16 -11.96
N ASP A 148 -3.14 13.56 -10.87
CA ASP A 148 -2.44 14.00 -9.66
C ASP A 148 -1.59 12.89 -9.05
N CYS A 149 -2.12 11.70 -8.92
CA CYS A 149 -1.37 10.53 -8.43
C CYS A 149 -0.13 10.26 -9.30
N ILE A 150 -0.28 10.23 -10.62
CA ILE A 150 0.83 10.00 -11.56
C ILE A 150 1.83 11.17 -11.51
N ARG A 151 1.37 12.41 -11.46
CA ARG A 151 2.21 13.61 -11.39
C ARG A 151 3.07 13.62 -10.12
N ILE A 152 2.50 13.18 -8.99
CA ILE A 152 3.16 13.18 -7.68
C ILE A 152 4.14 11.99 -7.56
N ALA A 153 3.68 10.79 -7.84
CA ALA A 153 4.43 9.57 -7.52
C ALA A 153 5.10 8.90 -8.74
N GLY A 154 4.69 9.26 -9.95
CA GLY A 154 5.24 8.70 -11.19
C GLY A 154 6.69 9.07 -11.49
N PRO A 155 7.15 10.35 -11.30
CA PRO A 155 8.51 10.71 -11.62
C PRO A 155 9.56 9.81 -10.95
N GLY A 156 10.53 9.34 -11.73
CA GLY A 156 11.56 8.41 -11.27
C GLY A 156 11.13 6.92 -11.23
N GLY A 157 9.88 6.61 -11.53
CA GLY A 157 9.37 5.23 -11.46
C GLY A 157 9.04 4.76 -10.04
N GLY A 158 8.92 3.43 -9.83
CA GLY A 158 8.58 2.87 -8.53
C GLY A 158 7.16 3.22 -8.07
N TYR A 159 6.21 3.39 -9.01
CA TYR A 159 4.82 3.73 -8.70
C TYR A 159 3.84 2.86 -9.50
N ILE A 160 2.84 2.34 -8.82
CA ILE A 160 1.72 1.57 -9.38
C ILE A 160 0.43 2.34 -9.10
N CYS A 161 -0.08 3.06 -10.10
CA CYS A 161 -1.33 3.79 -9.95
C CYS A 161 -2.52 2.82 -9.82
N SER A 162 -3.27 2.94 -8.75
CA SER A 162 -4.45 2.11 -8.48
C SER A 162 -5.44 2.84 -7.57
N SER A 163 -6.59 2.21 -7.33
CA SER A 163 -7.51 2.63 -6.26
C SER A 163 -6.85 2.56 -4.87
N SER A 164 -7.34 3.37 -3.95
CA SER A 164 -6.86 3.39 -2.55
C SER A 164 -7.37 2.21 -1.70
N ASN A 165 -8.24 1.39 -2.24
CA ASN A 165 -8.79 0.20 -1.58
C ASN A 165 -9.35 -0.78 -2.61
N SER A 166 -9.80 -1.95 -2.15
CA SER A 166 -10.51 -2.93 -2.96
C SER A 166 -11.74 -2.31 -3.63
N ILE A 167 -11.96 -2.67 -4.90
CA ILE A 167 -13.16 -2.24 -5.63
C ILE A 167 -14.35 -3.01 -5.07
N HIS A 168 -15.23 -2.30 -4.40
CA HIS A 168 -16.43 -2.86 -3.75
C HIS A 168 -17.71 -2.51 -4.52
N GLY A 169 -18.84 -3.11 -4.15
CA GLY A 169 -20.11 -2.95 -4.87
C GLY A 169 -20.71 -1.53 -4.88
N GLY A 170 -20.15 -0.58 -4.12
CA GLY A 170 -20.52 0.84 -4.19
C GLY A 170 -19.76 1.62 -5.28
N VAL A 171 -18.66 1.08 -5.80
CA VAL A 171 -17.90 1.71 -6.88
C VAL A 171 -18.69 1.59 -8.18
N ARG A 172 -18.89 2.71 -8.86
CA ARG A 172 -19.60 2.75 -10.14
C ARG A 172 -18.69 2.20 -11.25
N PRO A 173 -19.13 1.18 -12.02
CA PRO A 173 -18.31 0.56 -13.07
C PRO A 173 -17.74 1.54 -14.09
N GLU A 174 -18.51 2.57 -14.46
CA GLU A 174 -18.07 3.61 -15.39
C GLU A 174 -16.93 4.47 -14.84
N LEU A 175 -16.88 4.71 -13.52
CA LEU A 175 -15.81 5.46 -12.87
C LEU A 175 -14.54 4.62 -12.74
N TYR A 176 -14.68 3.32 -12.46
CA TYR A 176 -13.55 2.39 -12.50
C TYR A 176 -12.94 2.31 -13.90
N THR A 177 -13.78 2.20 -14.95
CA THR A 177 -13.32 2.21 -16.32
C THR A 177 -12.58 3.51 -16.65
N ALA A 178 -13.14 4.66 -16.26
CA ALA A 178 -12.50 5.97 -16.46
C ALA A 178 -11.13 6.06 -15.76
N MET A 179 -11.00 5.51 -14.55
CA MET A 179 -9.71 5.42 -13.84
C MET A 179 -8.69 4.61 -14.67
N VAL A 180 -9.06 3.42 -15.12
CA VAL A 180 -8.17 2.57 -15.91
C VAL A 180 -7.75 3.22 -17.22
N GLU A 181 -8.70 3.82 -17.96
CA GLU A 181 -8.43 4.55 -19.20
C GLU A 181 -7.52 5.75 -18.97
N ALA A 182 -7.72 6.50 -17.89
CA ALA A 182 -6.86 7.61 -17.52
C ALA A 182 -5.42 7.14 -17.18
N ILE A 183 -5.28 6.03 -16.46
CA ILE A 183 -3.96 5.44 -16.17
C ILE A 183 -3.22 5.10 -17.48
N TYR A 184 -3.86 4.43 -18.42
CA TYR A 184 -3.26 4.12 -19.73
C TYR A 184 -2.97 5.37 -20.57
N THR A 185 -3.77 6.42 -20.43
CA THR A 185 -3.61 7.66 -21.21
C THR A 185 -2.49 8.53 -20.70
N TYR A 186 -2.31 8.62 -19.39
CA TYR A 186 -1.40 9.56 -18.73
C TYR A 186 -0.18 8.92 -18.08
N GLY A 187 -0.20 7.59 -17.85
CA GLY A 187 0.88 6.87 -17.14
C GLY A 187 2.00 6.34 -18.04
N VAL A 188 2.04 6.73 -19.32
CA VAL A 188 3.06 6.27 -20.27
C VAL A 188 4.35 7.06 -20.10
N TYR A 189 5.48 6.36 -19.94
CA TYR A 189 6.80 7.01 -19.87
C TYR A 189 7.41 7.24 -21.26
N PRO A 190 8.12 8.37 -21.46
CA PRO A 190 8.35 9.45 -20.49
C PRO A 190 7.06 10.20 -20.17
N LEU A 191 6.86 10.57 -18.90
CA LEU A 191 5.66 11.28 -18.46
C LEU A 191 5.59 12.68 -19.08
N ASP A 192 4.45 13.02 -19.64
CA ASP A 192 4.14 14.36 -20.14
C ASP A 192 3.56 15.22 -18.99
N MET A 193 4.43 15.98 -18.34
CA MET A 193 4.07 16.77 -17.15
C MET A 193 3.08 17.89 -17.48
N ASP A 194 3.05 18.41 -18.71
CA ASP A 194 2.09 19.44 -19.13
C ASP A 194 0.67 18.84 -19.24
N ARG A 195 0.56 17.62 -19.76
CA ARG A 195 -0.72 16.91 -19.81
C ARG A 195 -1.20 16.44 -18.43
N LEU A 196 -0.29 16.23 -17.49
CA LEU A 196 -0.58 15.86 -16.10
C LEU A 196 -1.00 17.08 -15.26
N ALA A 197 -0.71 18.30 -15.68
CA ALA A 197 -1.20 19.48 -14.99
C ALA A 197 -2.73 19.46 -14.98
N THR A 198 -3.33 19.44 -13.78
CA THR A 198 -4.77 19.63 -13.62
C THR A 198 -5.08 21.07 -13.90
N SER A 199 -6.08 21.33 -14.74
CA SER A 199 -6.58 22.70 -14.93
C SER A 199 -7.10 23.18 -13.57
N CYS A 200 -6.51 24.26 -13.03
CA CYS A 200 -7.18 24.96 -11.94
C CYS A 200 -8.57 25.37 -12.48
N VAL A 201 -9.59 24.70 -11.98
CA VAL A 201 -10.97 25.18 -12.20
C VAL A 201 -11.10 26.34 -11.23
N ASP A 202 -11.11 27.57 -11.80
CA ASP A 202 -11.43 28.80 -11.09
C ASP A 202 -12.85 28.79 -10.50
#